data_5a8ef79c77c2ddae78d3d5afe5c7f119
#
_entry.id   5a8ef79c77c2ddae78d3d5afe5c7f119
#
_cell.length_a   1.000
_cell.length_b   1.000
_cell.length_c   1.000
_cell.angle_alpha   90.00
_cell.angle_beta   90.00
_cell.angle_gamma   90.00
#
_symmetry.space_group_name_H-M   'P 1'
#
loop_
_entity.id
_entity.type
_entity.pdbx_description
1 polymer ?
#
loop_
_entity_poly.entity_id
_entity_poly.type
_entity_poly.pdbx_seq_one_letter_code
_entity_poly.pdbx_strand_id
1 'polypeptide(L)'
;AIIPGDADHSELIKRITASDPEERMPYKHEPLSKAEIDIFRKWIDQGAQWGEHWAYVPVKETEVPNQKTIFGLFPSKSDWAKNEVDQFIESKLKEFDLEPSPQADKATLLRRLSLDVIGMPAPDTVAKKFLNDNSDHAYETLVDSLIASPHFGEKWTGMWLDLARYADTKGYERDDSRNIWPYRDWLINAFNSDMPYDSFLIKQIAGDLLPKSTDDDFIATAFHRNTMTNDEGGTDNEEFRTSAVLDRVNTTWQAVMSTTFGCVQCHSHPYDPFKHDEYYKFMAFFNDTRDEDTYADYPKLREFNDSMQTELATLISWVKQNVSDKKAKELYGFLKTWEPSYNSLVCDSFTNSELSDTKWLAFRNNAVCRLKNIDLTGKNVLIYRLLSIPEKSGIWQIHLDNINGPVVATVNFKTAAITEKSLIQETPLAPTKGVHNLIFTYSNSSLKDPLENAVTFDWFYFTEPFPGADKVGYADMKTSFWHLLNANVPSVPVMMDNPTDMHRATYIFERGNWMVKGDKVEADVPKSLNPFPANAPHNRLGLAEWITSKQNPLTARTMVNRVWEQLFGTGLVETLEDMGTQGALPTHRE
;
A
#
# COMPACT_ATOMS: atom_id res chain seq x y z
N ALA A 1 -5.92 -13.49 -37.41
CA ALA A 1 -7.05 -14.40 -37.31
C ALA A 1 -8.35 -13.76 -37.88
N ILE A 2 -8.56 -12.45 -37.68
CA ILE A 2 -9.70 -11.69 -38.21
C ILE A 2 -9.14 -10.50 -38.99
N ILE A 3 -9.69 -10.26 -40.20
CA ILE A 3 -9.40 -9.08 -41.03
C ILE A 3 -10.63 -8.19 -40.96
N PRO A 4 -10.60 -7.07 -40.22
CA PRO A 4 -11.76 -6.16 -40.12
C PRO A 4 -12.22 -5.70 -41.50
N GLY A 5 -13.53 -5.81 -41.77
CA GLY A 5 -14.15 -5.45 -43.04
C GLY A 5 -14.04 -6.52 -44.15
N ASP A 6 -13.42 -7.68 -43.87
CA ASP A 6 -13.24 -8.75 -44.86
C ASP A 6 -13.44 -10.14 -44.20
N ALA A 7 -14.68 -10.57 -44.17
CA ALA A 7 -15.03 -11.88 -43.60
C ALA A 7 -14.49 -13.04 -44.40
N ASP A 8 -14.45 -12.96 -45.75
CA ASP A 8 -14.06 -14.09 -46.61
C ASP A 8 -12.60 -14.47 -46.50
N HIS A 9 -11.73 -13.49 -46.23
CA HIS A 9 -10.29 -13.74 -46.04
C HIS A 9 -9.92 -13.95 -44.57
N SER A 10 -10.87 -13.76 -43.63
CA SER A 10 -10.64 -13.96 -42.19
C SER A 10 -10.50 -15.44 -41.85
N GLU A 11 -9.41 -15.79 -41.14
CA GLU A 11 -9.11 -17.16 -40.71
C GLU A 11 -10.20 -17.75 -39.80
N LEU A 12 -10.88 -16.91 -39.00
CA LEU A 12 -12.03 -17.33 -38.19
C LEU A 12 -13.11 -17.96 -39.05
N ILE A 13 -13.52 -17.29 -40.13
CA ILE A 13 -14.56 -17.82 -41.05
C ILE A 13 -14.11 -19.10 -41.73
N LYS A 14 -12.85 -19.16 -42.18
CA LYS A 14 -12.30 -20.38 -42.78
C LYS A 14 -12.37 -21.57 -41.83
N ARG A 15 -12.02 -21.35 -40.55
CA ARG A 15 -12.02 -22.40 -39.52
C ARG A 15 -13.42 -22.86 -39.13
N ILE A 16 -14.39 -21.93 -38.92
CA ILE A 16 -15.76 -22.31 -38.54
C ILE A 16 -16.55 -22.92 -39.70
N THR A 17 -16.07 -22.76 -40.95
CA THR A 17 -16.69 -23.34 -42.17
C THR A 17 -15.88 -24.49 -42.73
N ALA A 18 -14.76 -24.91 -42.13
CA ALA A 18 -13.95 -26.00 -42.62
C ALA A 18 -14.73 -27.32 -42.68
N SER A 19 -14.57 -28.06 -43.76
CA SER A 19 -15.19 -29.38 -43.97
C SER A 19 -14.48 -30.47 -43.15
N ASP A 20 -13.18 -30.31 -42.91
CA ASP A 20 -12.39 -31.25 -42.11
C ASP A 20 -12.65 -31.05 -40.62
N PRO A 21 -13.14 -32.07 -39.90
CA PRO A 21 -13.37 -31.98 -38.43
C PRO A 21 -12.11 -31.69 -37.61
N GLU A 22 -10.91 -32.06 -38.11
CA GLU A 22 -9.63 -31.80 -37.42
C GLU A 22 -9.17 -30.33 -37.56
N GLU A 23 -9.67 -29.61 -38.57
CA GLU A 23 -9.38 -28.19 -38.79
C GLU A 23 -10.53 -27.27 -38.38
N ARG A 24 -11.73 -27.86 -38.26
CA ARG A 24 -12.94 -27.07 -37.99
C ARG A 24 -13.04 -26.61 -36.50
N MET A 25 -13.52 -25.41 -36.32
CA MET A 25 -13.89 -24.84 -35.00
C MET A 25 -15.43 -24.78 -34.86
N PRO A 26 -16.00 -25.03 -33.67
CA PRO A 26 -15.32 -25.49 -32.44
C PRO A 26 -14.76 -26.90 -32.57
N TYR A 27 -13.50 -27.09 -32.15
CA TYR A 27 -12.80 -28.36 -32.27
C TYR A 27 -13.51 -29.49 -31.49
N LYS A 28 -13.81 -30.62 -32.18
CA LYS A 28 -14.51 -31.79 -31.61
C LYS A 28 -15.93 -31.51 -31.07
N HIS A 29 -16.56 -30.43 -31.48
CA HIS A 29 -17.96 -30.12 -31.20
C HIS A 29 -18.77 -30.08 -32.50
N GLU A 30 -20.12 -30.00 -32.36
CA GLU A 30 -21.00 -29.83 -33.50
C GLU A 30 -20.66 -28.56 -34.29
N PRO A 31 -20.80 -28.58 -35.62
CA PRO A 31 -20.58 -27.39 -36.45
C PRO A 31 -21.54 -26.26 -36.06
N LEU A 32 -21.08 -25.03 -36.15
CA LEU A 32 -21.95 -23.87 -36.02
C LEU A 32 -23.05 -23.89 -37.10
N SER A 33 -24.24 -23.46 -36.72
CA SER A 33 -25.34 -23.29 -37.66
C SER A 33 -25.03 -22.16 -38.67
N LYS A 34 -25.70 -22.20 -39.82
CA LYS A 34 -25.56 -21.13 -40.81
C LYS A 34 -25.89 -19.74 -40.22
N ALA A 35 -26.87 -19.66 -39.34
CA ALA A 35 -27.27 -18.40 -38.70
C ALA A 35 -26.14 -17.84 -37.81
N GLU A 36 -25.46 -18.68 -37.05
CA GLU A 36 -24.31 -18.29 -36.22
C GLU A 36 -23.13 -17.85 -37.09
N ILE A 37 -22.83 -18.58 -38.14
CA ILE A 37 -21.78 -18.20 -39.10
C ILE A 37 -22.09 -16.85 -39.77
N ASP A 38 -23.35 -16.60 -40.13
CA ASP A 38 -23.78 -15.33 -40.74
C ASP A 38 -23.65 -14.14 -39.75
N ILE A 39 -23.81 -14.37 -38.44
CA ILE A 39 -23.56 -13.37 -37.41
C ILE A 39 -22.08 -12.98 -37.38
N PHE A 40 -21.16 -13.96 -37.36
CA PHE A 40 -19.71 -13.69 -37.41
C PHE A 40 -19.30 -12.97 -38.69
N ARG A 41 -19.84 -13.36 -39.86
CA ARG A 41 -19.57 -12.69 -41.13
C ARG A 41 -19.98 -11.21 -41.07
N LYS A 42 -21.23 -10.93 -40.68
CA LYS A 42 -21.72 -9.56 -40.53
C LYS A 42 -20.90 -8.71 -39.60
N TRP A 43 -20.51 -9.29 -38.45
CA TRP A 43 -19.68 -8.59 -37.48
C TRP A 43 -18.30 -8.22 -38.06
N ILE A 44 -17.66 -9.15 -38.78
CA ILE A 44 -16.37 -8.90 -39.42
C ILE A 44 -16.51 -7.85 -40.51
N ASP A 45 -17.53 -7.96 -41.38
CA ASP A 45 -17.77 -7.02 -42.47
C ASP A 45 -18.09 -5.60 -41.96
N GLN A 46 -18.66 -5.48 -40.77
CA GLN A 46 -18.89 -4.20 -40.06
C GLN A 46 -17.64 -3.64 -39.37
N GLY A 47 -16.46 -4.30 -39.53
CA GLY A 47 -15.20 -3.83 -39.00
C GLY A 47 -14.71 -4.59 -37.75
N ALA A 48 -15.37 -5.71 -37.39
CA ALA A 48 -15.00 -6.59 -36.26
C ALA A 48 -14.73 -5.83 -34.96
N GLN A 49 -15.54 -4.82 -34.68
CA GLN A 49 -15.39 -4.03 -33.45
C GLN A 49 -15.77 -4.88 -32.23
N TRP A 50 -14.83 -5.05 -31.33
CA TRP A 50 -15.08 -5.66 -30.04
C TRP A 50 -15.83 -4.64 -29.18
N GLY A 51 -16.88 -5.08 -28.51
CA GLY A 51 -17.49 -4.31 -27.44
C GLY A 51 -16.49 -4.13 -26.29
N GLU A 52 -16.53 -2.99 -25.64
CA GLU A 52 -15.79 -2.80 -24.41
C GLU A 52 -16.32 -3.78 -23.34
N HIS A 53 -15.42 -4.41 -22.59
CA HIS A 53 -15.81 -5.29 -21.50
C HIS A 53 -16.52 -4.49 -20.40
N TRP A 54 -17.63 -5.00 -19.88
CA TRP A 54 -18.51 -4.30 -18.92
C TRP A 54 -17.74 -3.74 -17.70
N ALA A 55 -16.73 -4.46 -17.21
CA ALA A 55 -15.96 -4.06 -16.05
C ALA A 55 -15.11 -2.80 -16.29
N TYR A 56 -14.68 -2.56 -17.53
CA TYR A 56 -13.80 -1.44 -17.89
C TYR A 56 -14.53 -0.22 -18.42
N VAL A 57 -15.87 -0.30 -18.55
CA VAL A 57 -16.71 0.84 -18.92
C VAL A 57 -17.07 1.63 -17.67
N PRO A 58 -16.93 2.99 -17.69
CA PRO A 58 -17.34 3.82 -16.55
C PRO A 58 -18.77 3.54 -16.10
N VAL A 59 -19.01 3.59 -14.79
CA VAL A 59 -20.35 3.40 -14.20
C VAL A 59 -21.29 4.49 -14.75
N LYS A 60 -22.44 4.10 -15.21
CA LYS A 60 -23.49 4.99 -15.72
C LYS A 60 -24.76 4.80 -14.90
N GLU A 61 -25.52 5.87 -14.77
CA GLU A 61 -26.85 5.79 -14.20
C GLU A 61 -27.75 4.89 -15.08
N THR A 62 -28.47 3.98 -14.45
CA THR A 62 -29.33 2.98 -15.11
C THR A 62 -30.78 3.24 -14.76
N GLU A 63 -31.68 3.05 -15.72
CA GLU A 63 -33.14 3.15 -15.46
C GLU A 63 -33.57 2.02 -14.52
N VAL A 64 -34.21 2.40 -13.41
CA VAL A 64 -34.73 1.45 -12.43
C VAL A 64 -35.93 0.69 -13.03
N PRO A 65 -35.93 -0.66 -13.01
CA PRO A 65 -37.04 -1.44 -13.52
C PRO A 65 -38.38 -1.09 -12.83
N ASN A 66 -39.49 -1.33 -13.51
CA ASN A 66 -40.85 -1.16 -12.95
C ASN A 66 -41.27 0.28 -12.58
N GLN A 67 -40.48 1.30 -12.88
CA GLN A 67 -40.96 2.69 -12.80
C GLN A 67 -41.85 3.09 -14.01
N LYS A 68 -42.01 2.19 -14.99
CA LYS A 68 -42.86 2.45 -16.14
C LYS A 68 -44.35 2.39 -15.74
N THR A 69 -45.01 3.51 -15.93
CA THR A 69 -46.44 3.69 -15.68
C THR A 69 -47.29 2.82 -16.61
N ILE A 70 -48.30 2.13 -16.10
CA ILE A 70 -49.37 1.57 -16.91
C ILE A 70 -50.19 2.74 -17.42
N PHE A 71 -50.26 2.93 -18.76
CA PHE A 71 -50.90 4.06 -19.45
C PHE A 71 -50.39 5.46 -19.08
N GLY A 72 -49.15 5.61 -18.59
CA GLY A 72 -48.57 6.93 -18.29
C GLY A 72 -49.15 7.66 -17.07
N LEU A 73 -49.97 7.03 -16.25
CA LEU A 73 -50.72 7.70 -15.19
C LEU A 73 -50.44 7.22 -13.74
N PHE A 74 -49.93 6.00 -13.53
CA PHE A 74 -49.62 5.51 -12.16
C PHE A 74 -48.38 4.63 -12.16
N PRO A 75 -47.42 4.81 -11.22
CA PRO A 75 -46.35 3.88 -11.03
C PRO A 75 -46.91 2.58 -10.43
N SER A 76 -46.61 1.43 -11.06
CA SER A 76 -46.86 0.14 -10.44
C SER A 76 -45.86 -0.06 -9.29
N LYS A 77 -46.24 0.31 -8.09
CA LYS A 77 -45.44 -0.04 -6.89
C LYS A 77 -45.68 -1.49 -6.57
N SER A 78 -44.60 -2.27 -6.52
CA SER A 78 -44.60 -3.57 -5.87
C SER A 78 -44.79 -3.36 -4.36
N ASP A 79 -45.62 -4.17 -3.71
CA ASP A 79 -45.74 -4.14 -2.25
C ASP A 79 -44.50 -4.75 -1.55
N TRP A 80 -43.69 -5.54 -2.28
CA TRP A 80 -42.50 -6.18 -1.77
C TRP A 80 -41.25 -5.25 -1.84
N ALA A 81 -41.00 -4.62 -2.98
CA ALA A 81 -39.83 -3.76 -3.16
C ALA A 81 -39.92 -2.49 -2.32
N LYS A 82 -38.93 -2.22 -1.48
CA LYS A 82 -38.85 -1.07 -0.58
C LYS A 82 -37.90 0.01 -1.11
N ASN A 83 -36.91 -0.39 -1.90
CA ASN A 83 -35.89 0.50 -2.48
C ASN A 83 -35.60 0.10 -3.95
N GLU A 84 -34.66 0.80 -4.57
CA GLU A 84 -34.30 0.59 -5.97
C GLU A 84 -33.59 -0.76 -6.19
N VAL A 85 -32.78 -1.20 -5.25
CA VAL A 85 -32.12 -2.52 -5.31
C VAL A 85 -33.16 -3.64 -5.34
N ASP A 86 -34.19 -3.56 -4.49
CA ASP A 86 -35.28 -4.53 -4.48
C ASP A 86 -36.00 -4.58 -5.85
N GLN A 87 -36.12 -3.46 -6.56
CA GLN A 87 -36.75 -3.42 -7.88
C GLN A 87 -35.94 -4.19 -8.94
N PHE A 88 -34.62 -4.11 -8.90
CA PHE A 88 -33.74 -4.92 -9.76
C PHE A 88 -33.87 -6.40 -9.43
N ILE A 89 -33.85 -6.75 -8.13
CA ILE A 89 -34.04 -8.13 -7.67
C ILE A 89 -35.41 -8.68 -8.08
N GLU A 90 -36.48 -7.91 -7.86
CA GLU A 90 -37.84 -8.32 -8.24
C GLU A 90 -37.98 -8.51 -9.75
N SER A 91 -37.36 -7.62 -10.55
CA SER A 91 -37.33 -7.75 -12.00
C SER A 91 -36.68 -9.06 -12.43
N LYS A 92 -35.57 -9.43 -11.77
CA LYS A 92 -34.85 -10.67 -12.05
C LYS A 92 -35.61 -11.91 -11.62
N LEU A 93 -36.25 -11.88 -10.45
CA LEU A 93 -37.15 -12.98 -10.00
C LEU A 93 -38.28 -13.24 -11.00
N LYS A 94 -38.91 -12.18 -11.52
CA LYS A 94 -39.97 -12.29 -12.54
C LYS A 94 -39.48 -12.90 -13.85
N GLU A 95 -38.22 -12.61 -14.25
CA GLU A 95 -37.61 -13.21 -15.45
C GLU A 95 -37.51 -14.74 -15.35
N PHE A 96 -37.37 -15.27 -14.12
CA PHE A 96 -37.28 -16.70 -13.84
C PHE A 96 -38.60 -17.31 -13.31
N ASP A 97 -39.73 -16.62 -13.40
CA ASP A 97 -41.02 -17.02 -12.84
C ASP A 97 -40.94 -17.37 -11.33
N LEU A 98 -40.12 -16.62 -10.58
CA LEU A 98 -39.97 -16.78 -9.13
C LEU A 98 -40.66 -15.62 -8.39
N GLU A 99 -41.19 -15.91 -7.22
CA GLU A 99 -41.76 -14.93 -6.31
C GLU A 99 -40.87 -14.77 -5.06
N PRO A 100 -40.79 -13.56 -4.49
CA PRO A 100 -40.09 -13.35 -3.24
C PRO A 100 -40.65 -14.23 -2.11
N SER A 101 -39.76 -14.74 -1.26
CA SER A 101 -40.20 -15.46 -0.06
C SER A 101 -40.92 -14.52 0.92
N PRO A 102 -41.84 -15.05 1.75
CA PRO A 102 -42.47 -14.27 2.81
C PRO A 102 -41.42 -13.70 3.79
N GLN A 103 -41.73 -12.55 4.37
CA GLN A 103 -40.88 -11.95 5.40
C GLN A 103 -40.68 -12.92 6.57
N ALA A 104 -39.45 -13.07 7.04
CA ALA A 104 -39.13 -13.88 8.20
C ALA A 104 -39.72 -13.28 9.50
N ASP A 105 -39.93 -14.14 10.49
CA ASP A 105 -40.36 -13.69 11.83
C ASP A 105 -39.29 -12.84 12.52
N LYS A 106 -39.71 -12.08 13.53
CA LYS A 106 -38.82 -11.13 14.24
C LYS A 106 -37.59 -11.79 14.86
N ALA A 107 -37.69 -13.02 15.37
CA ALA A 107 -36.55 -13.67 16.00
C ALA A 107 -35.52 -14.08 14.94
N THR A 108 -35.97 -14.54 13.79
CA THR A 108 -35.13 -14.87 12.63
C THR A 108 -34.47 -13.60 12.05
N LEU A 109 -35.22 -12.50 11.89
CA LEU A 109 -34.69 -11.21 11.45
C LEU A 109 -33.63 -10.69 12.40
N LEU A 110 -33.91 -10.67 13.71
CA LEU A 110 -32.96 -10.26 14.74
C LEU A 110 -31.65 -11.04 14.65
N ARG A 111 -31.74 -12.37 14.56
CA ARG A 111 -30.55 -13.22 14.45
C ARG A 111 -29.75 -12.94 13.21
N ARG A 112 -30.36 -12.91 12.02
CA ARG A 112 -29.70 -12.69 10.75
C ARG A 112 -29.01 -11.32 10.75
N LEU A 113 -29.77 -10.27 11.03
CA LEU A 113 -29.25 -8.91 11.01
C LEU A 113 -28.10 -8.70 12.01
N SER A 114 -28.21 -9.29 13.22
CA SER A 114 -27.13 -9.18 14.20
C SER A 114 -25.83 -9.84 13.72
N LEU A 115 -25.92 -11.02 13.12
CA LEU A 115 -24.74 -11.71 12.58
C LEU A 115 -24.15 -11.00 11.35
N ASP A 116 -25.00 -10.44 10.49
CA ASP A 116 -24.54 -9.75 9.28
C ASP A 116 -23.90 -8.41 9.60
N VAL A 117 -24.44 -7.66 10.58
CA VAL A 117 -23.97 -6.29 10.90
C VAL A 117 -22.84 -6.27 11.93
N ILE A 118 -22.93 -7.06 13.00
CA ILE A 118 -21.94 -7.03 14.10
C ILE A 118 -21.23 -8.37 14.36
N GLY A 119 -21.52 -9.42 13.57
CA GLY A 119 -20.86 -10.71 13.66
C GLY A 119 -21.20 -11.55 14.89
N MET A 120 -22.12 -11.08 15.75
CA MET A 120 -22.50 -11.73 17.01
C MET A 120 -23.99 -11.51 17.33
N PRO A 121 -24.58 -12.26 18.27
CA PRO A 121 -25.95 -11.99 18.72
C PRO A 121 -26.09 -10.58 19.30
N ALA A 122 -27.22 -9.93 19.02
CA ALA A 122 -27.51 -8.61 19.58
C ALA A 122 -27.49 -8.61 21.11
N PRO A 123 -27.04 -7.52 21.77
CA PRO A 123 -27.18 -7.37 23.21
C PRO A 123 -28.64 -7.53 23.67
N ASP A 124 -28.85 -8.15 24.83
CA ASP A 124 -30.19 -8.45 25.38
C ASP A 124 -31.12 -7.23 25.39
N THR A 125 -30.61 -6.06 25.67
CA THR A 125 -31.39 -4.80 25.68
C THR A 125 -31.91 -4.43 24.31
N VAL A 126 -31.10 -4.57 23.27
CA VAL A 126 -31.44 -4.31 21.87
C VAL A 126 -32.43 -5.37 21.38
N ALA A 127 -32.16 -6.65 21.67
CA ALA A 127 -33.03 -7.76 21.31
C ALA A 127 -34.43 -7.62 21.90
N LYS A 128 -34.55 -7.35 23.21
CA LYS A 128 -35.82 -7.15 23.90
C LYS A 128 -36.59 -5.94 23.36
N LYS A 129 -35.90 -4.86 23.06
CA LYS A 129 -36.50 -3.66 22.46
C LYS A 129 -37.15 -4.01 21.12
N PHE A 130 -36.40 -4.64 20.21
CA PHE A 130 -36.90 -5.01 18.88
C PHE A 130 -38.05 -6.00 18.92
N LEU A 131 -37.96 -7.07 19.73
CA LEU A 131 -38.98 -8.09 19.81
C LEU A 131 -40.34 -7.57 20.32
N ASN A 132 -40.30 -6.53 21.20
CA ASN A 132 -41.48 -5.90 21.76
C ASN A 132 -41.99 -4.68 20.96
N ASP A 133 -41.20 -4.16 20.03
CA ASP A 133 -41.58 -3.02 19.19
C ASP A 133 -42.44 -3.48 18.01
N ASN A 134 -43.69 -3.03 17.91
CA ASN A 134 -44.62 -3.35 16.82
C ASN A 134 -44.81 -2.15 15.86
N SER A 135 -43.97 -1.14 15.91
CA SER A 135 -44.00 -0.03 14.98
C SER A 135 -43.48 -0.43 13.60
N ASP A 136 -43.89 0.32 12.58
CA ASP A 136 -43.41 0.13 11.20
C ASP A 136 -41.90 0.42 11.05
N HIS A 137 -41.29 1.12 12.01
CA HIS A 137 -39.87 1.50 12.05
C HIS A 137 -39.01 0.59 12.95
N ALA A 138 -39.58 -0.50 13.47
CA ALA A 138 -38.85 -1.40 14.38
C ALA A 138 -37.58 -1.98 13.74
N TYR A 139 -37.65 -2.35 12.45
CA TYR A 139 -36.54 -2.93 11.72
C TYR A 139 -35.42 -1.91 11.51
N GLU A 140 -35.72 -0.72 10.99
CA GLU A 140 -34.75 0.37 10.79
C GLU A 140 -34.09 0.78 12.12
N THR A 141 -34.86 0.87 13.19
CA THR A 141 -34.33 1.16 14.54
C THR A 141 -33.35 0.09 15.03
N LEU A 142 -33.60 -1.18 14.69
CA LEU A 142 -32.66 -2.28 14.97
C LEU A 142 -31.37 -2.12 14.16
N VAL A 143 -31.48 -1.85 12.86
CA VAL A 143 -30.33 -1.62 11.96
C VAL A 143 -29.45 -0.50 12.50
N ASP A 144 -30.03 0.66 12.78
CA ASP A 144 -29.31 1.83 13.32
C ASP A 144 -28.61 1.52 14.65
N SER A 145 -29.27 0.76 15.52
CA SER A 145 -28.70 0.36 16.82
C SER A 145 -27.51 -0.59 16.66
N LEU A 146 -27.51 -1.47 15.66
CA LEU A 146 -26.42 -2.38 15.39
C LEU A 146 -25.25 -1.69 14.69
N ILE A 147 -25.50 -0.80 13.73
CA ILE A 147 -24.47 0.00 13.05
C ILE A 147 -23.78 0.93 14.06
N ALA A 148 -24.50 1.49 15.03
CA ALA A 148 -23.91 2.32 16.08
C ALA A 148 -23.11 1.52 17.14
N SER A 149 -23.08 0.21 17.07
CA SER A 149 -22.30 -0.62 17.98
C SER A 149 -20.80 -0.58 17.62
N PRO A 150 -19.89 -0.54 18.60
CA PRO A 150 -18.45 -0.65 18.32
C PRO A 150 -18.06 -1.98 17.61
N HIS A 151 -18.87 -3.02 17.77
CA HIS A 151 -18.68 -4.31 17.12
C HIS A 151 -18.93 -4.29 15.59
N PHE A 152 -19.56 -3.22 15.08
CA PHE A 152 -19.67 -3.00 13.63
C PHE A 152 -18.30 -2.89 12.99
N GLY A 153 -17.44 -2.01 13.50
CA GLY A 153 -16.09 -1.86 13.00
C GLY A 153 -15.24 -3.12 13.15
N GLU A 154 -15.37 -3.84 14.28
CA GLU A 154 -14.66 -5.11 14.50
C GLU A 154 -15.04 -6.16 13.44
N LYS A 155 -16.32 -6.33 13.14
CA LYS A 155 -16.82 -7.29 12.13
C LYS A 155 -16.32 -6.94 10.73
N TRP A 156 -16.51 -5.70 10.29
CA TRP A 156 -16.20 -5.28 8.92
C TRP A 156 -14.69 -5.11 8.67
N THR A 157 -13.91 -4.84 9.71
CA THR A 157 -12.44 -4.84 9.65
C THR A 157 -11.90 -6.23 9.25
N GLY A 158 -12.54 -7.34 9.68
CA GLY A 158 -12.11 -8.69 9.31
C GLY A 158 -12.00 -8.90 7.80
N MET A 159 -13.01 -8.48 7.04
CA MET A 159 -12.99 -8.54 5.57
C MET A 159 -11.80 -7.76 4.98
N TRP A 160 -11.54 -6.56 5.50
CA TRP A 160 -10.46 -5.72 4.97
C TRP A 160 -9.07 -6.21 5.39
N LEU A 161 -8.92 -6.79 6.57
CA LEU A 161 -7.68 -7.41 7.03
C LEU A 161 -7.25 -8.58 6.15
N ASP A 162 -8.21 -9.40 5.68
CA ASP A 162 -7.92 -10.47 4.72
C ASP A 162 -7.38 -9.90 3.40
N LEU A 163 -7.98 -8.83 2.88
CA LEU A 163 -7.49 -8.14 1.69
C LEU A 163 -6.12 -7.50 1.90
N ALA A 164 -5.87 -6.95 3.08
CA ALA A 164 -4.58 -6.40 3.47
C ALA A 164 -3.52 -7.48 3.75
N ARG A 165 -3.90 -8.77 3.83
CA ARG A 165 -3.05 -9.92 4.19
C ARG A 165 -2.40 -9.69 5.57
N TYR A 166 -3.20 -9.15 6.50
CA TYR A 166 -2.74 -8.80 7.83
C TYR A 166 -2.21 -10.01 8.60
N ALA A 167 -1.03 -9.84 9.18
CA ALA A 167 -0.47 -10.79 10.14
C ALA A 167 0.35 -10.03 11.20
N ASP A 168 0.33 -10.51 12.44
CA ASP A 168 1.16 -9.98 13.53
C ASP A 168 2.61 -10.51 13.46
N THR A 169 2.99 -11.13 12.32
CA THR A 169 4.32 -11.67 12.01
C THR A 169 4.77 -11.23 10.62
N LYS A 170 6.07 -11.43 10.33
CA LYS A 170 6.72 -10.92 9.11
C LYS A 170 6.61 -11.84 7.91
N GLY A 171 6.29 -13.10 8.12
CA GLY A 171 6.34 -14.15 7.10
C GLY A 171 7.75 -14.65 6.84
N TYR A 172 7.94 -15.40 5.75
CA TYR A 172 9.16 -16.12 5.40
C TYR A 172 9.62 -17.08 6.52
N GLU A 173 10.90 -17.46 6.52
CA GLU A 173 11.39 -18.55 7.39
C GLU A 173 11.49 -18.16 8.86
N ARG A 174 11.88 -16.93 9.17
CA ARG A 174 12.00 -16.43 10.55
C ARG A 174 10.68 -16.13 11.21
N ASP A 175 9.78 -15.55 10.47
CA ASP A 175 8.43 -15.20 10.89
C ASP A 175 8.32 -14.51 12.26
N ASP A 176 9.27 -13.61 12.54
CA ASP A 176 9.31 -12.85 13.79
C ASP A 176 8.10 -11.94 13.95
N SER A 177 7.75 -11.65 15.22
CA SER A 177 6.63 -10.75 15.56
C SER A 177 6.79 -9.36 14.96
N ARG A 178 5.70 -8.80 14.49
CA ARG A 178 5.58 -7.44 13.93
C ARG A 178 4.58 -6.62 14.73
N ASN A 179 4.95 -5.41 15.14
CA ASN A 179 4.02 -4.48 15.80
C ASN A 179 3.19 -3.71 14.76
N ILE A 180 2.20 -4.36 14.15
CA ILE A 180 1.34 -3.78 13.11
C ILE A 180 -0.12 -3.62 13.57
N TRP A 181 -0.46 -4.08 14.77
CA TRP A 181 -1.82 -4.01 15.32
C TRP A 181 -2.42 -2.59 15.36
N PRO A 182 -1.65 -1.45 15.43
CA PRO A 182 -2.26 -0.13 15.35
C PRO A 182 -3.04 0.09 14.03
N TYR A 183 -2.63 -0.56 12.94
CA TYR A 183 -3.38 -0.53 11.68
C TYR A 183 -4.75 -1.20 11.80
N ARG A 184 -4.85 -2.32 12.53
CA ARG A 184 -6.14 -2.97 12.80
C ARG A 184 -7.07 -2.05 13.59
N ASP A 185 -6.55 -1.39 14.61
CA ASP A 185 -7.34 -0.44 15.41
C ASP A 185 -7.77 0.78 14.58
N TRP A 186 -6.90 1.26 13.69
CA TRP A 186 -7.24 2.31 12.72
C TRP A 186 -8.41 1.89 11.83
N LEU A 187 -8.42 0.66 11.30
CA LEU A 187 -9.52 0.13 10.49
C LEU A 187 -10.83 0.08 11.26
N ILE A 188 -10.82 -0.45 12.50
CA ILE A 188 -11.99 -0.51 13.37
C ILE A 188 -12.58 0.89 13.56
N ASN A 189 -11.74 1.87 13.84
CA ASN A 189 -12.15 3.25 14.01
C ASN A 189 -12.67 3.87 12.69
N ALA A 190 -12.06 3.55 11.55
CA ALA A 190 -12.49 4.04 10.24
C ALA A 190 -13.91 3.54 9.89
N PHE A 191 -14.18 2.26 10.11
CA PHE A 191 -15.53 1.69 9.92
C PHE A 191 -16.54 2.26 10.93
N ASN A 192 -16.20 2.34 12.20
CA ASN A 192 -17.10 2.89 13.24
C ASN A 192 -17.40 4.38 13.07
N SER A 193 -16.52 5.13 12.43
CA SER A 193 -16.73 6.56 12.14
C SER A 193 -17.38 6.81 10.78
N ASP A 194 -17.78 5.76 10.06
CA ASP A 194 -18.35 5.84 8.70
C ASP A 194 -17.46 6.67 7.77
N MET A 195 -16.14 6.39 7.78
CA MET A 195 -15.19 7.12 6.94
C MET A 195 -15.54 6.96 5.46
N PRO A 196 -15.68 8.05 4.69
CA PRO A 196 -15.93 7.96 3.25
C PRO A 196 -14.90 7.08 2.54
N TYR A 197 -15.36 6.21 1.65
CA TYR A 197 -14.51 5.17 1.05
C TYR A 197 -13.34 5.73 0.23
N ASP A 198 -13.50 6.88 -0.43
CA ASP A 198 -12.43 7.60 -1.09
C ASP A 198 -11.34 8.04 -0.09
N SER A 199 -11.75 8.65 1.01
CA SER A 199 -10.84 9.06 2.09
C SER A 199 -10.13 7.85 2.73
N PHE A 200 -10.85 6.76 2.92
CA PHE A 200 -10.33 5.49 3.43
C PHE A 200 -9.21 4.93 2.53
N LEU A 201 -9.39 4.94 1.21
CA LEU A 201 -8.38 4.49 0.26
C LEU A 201 -7.20 5.47 0.15
N ILE A 202 -7.48 6.77 0.06
CA ILE A 202 -6.43 7.80 -0.04
C ILE A 202 -5.47 7.70 1.15
N LYS A 203 -5.99 7.56 2.37
CA LYS A 203 -5.16 7.43 3.58
C LYS A 203 -4.30 6.16 3.57
N GLN A 204 -4.81 5.05 3.08
CA GLN A 204 -4.06 3.79 3.03
C GLN A 204 -2.98 3.76 1.93
N ILE A 205 -3.19 4.46 0.82
CA ILE A 205 -2.24 4.51 -0.29
C ILE A 205 -1.20 5.62 -0.09
N ALA A 206 -1.60 6.77 0.46
CA ALA A 206 -0.82 8.00 0.46
C ALA A 206 -1.04 8.88 1.71
N GLY A 207 -1.38 8.31 2.86
CA GLY A 207 -1.62 9.05 4.09
C GLY A 207 -0.44 9.92 4.52
N ASP A 208 0.77 9.42 4.36
CA ASP A 208 2.02 10.13 4.62
C ASP A 208 2.27 11.34 3.69
N LEU A 209 1.66 11.34 2.51
CA LEU A 209 1.79 12.41 1.50
C LEU A 209 0.72 13.50 1.61
N LEU A 210 -0.21 13.39 2.53
CA LEU A 210 -1.24 14.40 2.75
C LEU A 210 -0.62 15.71 3.28
N PRO A 211 -1.15 16.89 2.90
CA PRO A 211 -0.56 18.18 3.28
C PRO A 211 -0.43 18.43 4.79
N LYS A 212 -1.24 17.73 5.59
CA LYS A 212 -1.27 17.80 7.06
C LYS A 212 -1.44 16.40 7.63
N SER A 213 -0.51 15.51 7.28
CA SER A 213 -0.53 14.13 7.79
C SER A 213 -0.46 14.07 9.30
N THR A 214 -1.31 13.26 9.88
CA THR A 214 -1.35 12.91 11.31
C THR A 214 -0.72 11.53 11.52
N ASP A 215 -0.48 11.15 12.76
CA ASP A 215 -0.01 9.80 13.09
C ASP A 215 -0.99 8.73 12.55
N ASP A 216 -2.30 8.98 12.61
CA ASP A 216 -3.33 8.10 12.07
C ASP A 216 -3.23 7.95 10.53
N ASP A 217 -2.87 9.02 9.82
CA ASP A 217 -2.68 8.97 8.37
C ASP A 217 -1.44 8.15 8.00
N PHE A 218 -0.37 8.22 8.80
CA PHE A 218 0.78 7.32 8.66
C PHE A 218 0.41 5.87 8.96
N ILE A 219 -0.32 5.60 10.05
CA ILE A 219 -0.76 4.24 10.43
C ILE A 219 -1.62 3.62 9.33
N ALA A 220 -2.49 4.39 8.69
CA ALA A 220 -3.31 3.93 7.57
C ALA A 220 -2.46 3.30 6.45
N THR A 221 -1.27 3.85 6.17
CA THR A 221 -0.37 3.35 5.12
C THR A 221 0.19 1.96 5.40
N ALA A 222 0.03 1.45 6.61
CA ALA A 222 0.41 0.09 6.96
C ALA A 222 -0.38 -0.98 6.19
N PHE A 223 -1.45 -0.62 5.49
CA PHE A 223 -2.08 -1.47 4.47
C PHE A 223 -1.05 -2.09 3.52
N HIS A 224 -0.12 -1.29 3.02
CA HIS A 224 0.95 -1.73 2.13
C HIS A 224 2.23 -2.19 2.86
N ARG A 225 2.21 -2.22 4.21
CA ARG A 225 3.32 -2.75 5.02
C ARG A 225 2.99 -4.13 5.63
N ASN A 226 1.82 -4.70 5.29
CA ASN A 226 1.49 -6.10 5.56
C ASN A 226 2.20 -7.08 4.58
N THR A 227 2.97 -6.58 3.63
CA THR A 227 3.86 -7.41 2.81
C THR A 227 4.84 -8.17 3.67
N MET A 228 5.19 -9.40 3.28
CA MET A 228 6.22 -10.18 3.96
C MET A 228 7.57 -9.47 3.86
N THR A 229 8.36 -9.52 4.93
CA THR A 229 9.75 -9.05 5.01
C THR A 229 10.66 -10.19 5.41
N ASN A 230 11.84 -10.29 4.77
CA ASN A 230 12.80 -11.33 5.06
C ASN A 230 13.91 -10.80 5.97
N ASP A 231 14.02 -11.39 7.17
CA ASP A 231 15.04 -11.04 8.15
C ASP A 231 16.25 -11.98 8.08
N GLU A 232 16.26 -12.97 7.18
CA GLU A 232 17.34 -13.93 7.07
C GLU A 232 18.66 -13.28 6.67
N GLY A 233 19.74 -13.68 7.34
CA GLY A 233 21.09 -13.29 6.97
C GLY A 233 21.54 -13.97 5.66
N GLY A 234 22.41 -13.30 4.92
CA GLY A 234 22.97 -13.85 3.67
C GLY A 234 22.06 -13.75 2.44
N THR A 235 20.91 -13.11 2.55
CA THR A 235 19.95 -12.90 1.44
C THR A 235 20.23 -11.60 0.69
N ASP A 236 19.69 -11.48 -0.55
CA ASP A 236 19.76 -10.22 -1.30
C ASP A 236 18.62 -9.28 -0.87
N ASN A 237 18.97 -8.17 -0.25
CA ASN A 237 18.00 -7.19 0.24
C ASN A 237 17.15 -6.57 -0.89
N GLU A 238 17.74 -6.37 -2.08
CA GLU A 238 17.01 -5.79 -3.23
C GLU A 238 15.99 -6.77 -3.80
N GLU A 239 16.24 -8.08 -3.72
CA GLU A 239 15.27 -9.10 -4.12
C GLU A 239 13.99 -8.99 -3.28
N PHE A 240 14.13 -9.00 -1.96
CA PHE A 240 12.97 -8.97 -1.06
C PHE A 240 12.28 -7.60 -1.05
N ARG A 241 13.04 -6.50 -1.13
CA ARG A 241 12.46 -5.17 -1.34
C ARG A 241 11.64 -5.11 -2.64
N THR A 242 12.19 -5.62 -3.74
CA THR A 242 11.49 -5.65 -5.03
C THR A 242 10.24 -6.53 -4.95
N SER A 243 10.32 -7.69 -4.32
CA SER A 243 9.17 -8.57 -4.10
C SER A 243 8.07 -7.87 -3.31
N ALA A 244 8.42 -7.10 -2.27
CA ALA A 244 7.45 -6.31 -1.51
C ALA A 244 6.78 -5.22 -2.36
N VAL A 245 7.52 -4.56 -3.27
CA VAL A 245 6.95 -3.54 -4.18
C VAL A 245 6.01 -4.17 -5.20
N LEU A 246 6.38 -5.33 -5.79
CA LEU A 246 5.51 -6.07 -6.71
C LEU A 246 4.23 -6.55 -6.02
N ASP A 247 4.35 -7.02 -4.79
CA ASP A 247 3.22 -7.43 -3.97
C ASP A 247 2.24 -6.27 -3.67
N ARG A 248 2.73 -5.05 -3.46
CA ARG A 248 1.88 -3.83 -3.31
C ARG A 248 1.07 -3.54 -4.56
N VAL A 249 1.68 -3.67 -5.74
CA VAL A 249 0.96 -3.55 -7.02
C VAL A 249 -0.18 -4.57 -7.06
N ASN A 250 0.15 -5.84 -6.86
CA ASN A 250 -0.83 -6.93 -6.93
C ASN A 250 -1.96 -6.75 -5.92
N THR A 251 -1.63 -6.39 -4.67
CA THR A 251 -2.63 -6.14 -3.62
C THR A 251 -3.55 -4.98 -3.97
N THR A 252 -3.01 -3.88 -4.49
CA THR A 252 -3.84 -2.74 -4.91
C THR A 252 -4.86 -3.18 -5.95
N TRP A 253 -4.44 -3.95 -6.95
CA TRP A 253 -5.34 -4.41 -8.01
C TRP A 253 -6.34 -5.44 -7.52
N GLN A 254 -5.95 -6.41 -6.73
CA GLN A 254 -6.86 -7.42 -6.18
C GLN A 254 -7.84 -6.84 -5.17
N ALA A 255 -7.35 -6.07 -4.18
CA ALA A 255 -8.18 -5.56 -3.10
C ALA A 255 -9.12 -4.44 -3.55
N VAL A 256 -8.66 -3.53 -4.41
CA VAL A 256 -9.36 -2.27 -4.73
C VAL A 256 -10.00 -2.29 -6.10
N MET A 257 -9.45 -3.04 -7.07
CA MET A 257 -9.91 -3.03 -8.46
C MET A 257 -10.35 -4.40 -9.00
N SER A 258 -10.30 -5.46 -8.19
CA SER A 258 -10.76 -6.83 -8.55
C SER A 258 -10.34 -7.26 -9.95
N THR A 259 -9.04 -7.21 -10.23
CA THR A 259 -8.47 -7.59 -11.53
C THR A 259 -7.14 -8.32 -11.35
N THR A 260 -6.90 -9.35 -12.15
CA THR A 260 -5.70 -10.19 -12.11
C THR A 260 -4.48 -9.52 -12.78
N PHE A 261 -4.17 -8.30 -12.37
CA PHE A 261 -3.08 -7.50 -12.93
C PHE A 261 -1.68 -8.11 -12.70
N GLY A 262 -1.53 -8.98 -11.71
CA GLY A 262 -0.27 -9.70 -11.45
C GLY A 262 0.23 -10.53 -12.64
N CYS A 263 -0.66 -11.02 -13.52
CA CYS A 263 -0.28 -11.71 -14.75
C CYS A 263 0.57 -10.83 -15.69
N VAL A 264 0.39 -9.51 -15.62
CA VAL A 264 1.05 -8.53 -16.49
C VAL A 264 2.51 -8.31 -16.10
N GLN A 265 2.95 -8.77 -14.94
CA GLN A 265 4.34 -8.73 -14.49
C GLN A 265 5.31 -9.39 -15.48
N CYS A 266 4.91 -10.47 -16.15
CA CYS A 266 5.79 -11.24 -17.04
C CYS A 266 5.54 -11.01 -18.53
N HIS A 267 4.32 -10.65 -18.92
CA HIS A 267 3.89 -10.43 -20.32
C HIS A 267 2.61 -9.59 -20.34
N SER A 268 2.24 -8.98 -21.45
CA SER A 268 0.92 -8.33 -21.58
C SER A 268 -0.20 -9.31 -21.29
N HIS A 269 -1.28 -8.83 -20.65
CA HIS A 269 -2.41 -9.69 -20.28
C HIS A 269 -2.98 -10.38 -21.53
N PRO A 270 -3.21 -11.71 -21.50
CA PRO A 270 -3.64 -12.44 -22.69
C PRO A 270 -5.09 -12.13 -23.12
N TYR A 271 -5.92 -11.64 -22.21
CA TYR A 271 -7.34 -11.44 -22.44
C TYR A 271 -7.80 -10.01 -22.13
N ASP A 272 -7.29 -9.42 -21.06
CA ASP A 272 -7.65 -8.07 -20.63
C ASP A 272 -6.73 -7.01 -21.26
N PRO A 273 -7.17 -5.74 -21.37
CA PRO A 273 -6.48 -4.74 -22.17
C PRO A 273 -5.28 -4.09 -21.44
N PHE A 274 -4.47 -4.88 -20.74
CA PHE A 274 -3.31 -4.42 -19.96
C PHE A 274 -1.99 -4.86 -20.60
N LYS A 275 -1.06 -3.92 -20.74
CA LYS A 275 0.25 -4.17 -21.37
C LYS A 275 1.32 -4.36 -20.32
N HIS A 276 2.35 -5.15 -20.68
CA HIS A 276 3.48 -5.46 -19.81
C HIS A 276 4.21 -4.23 -19.26
N ASP A 277 4.43 -3.20 -20.08
CA ASP A 277 5.05 -1.94 -19.65
C ASP A 277 4.19 -1.14 -18.66
N GLU A 278 2.86 -1.27 -18.73
CA GLU A 278 1.93 -0.59 -17.83
C GLU A 278 2.02 -1.12 -16.40
N TYR A 279 2.37 -2.40 -16.22
CA TYR A 279 2.63 -2.95 -14.89
C TYR A 279 3.78 -2.21 -14.18
N TYR A 280 4.88 -1.99 -14.89
CA TYR A 280 6.06 -1.32 -14.30
C TYR A 280 5.88 0.19 -14.17
N LYS A 281 5.10 0.81 -15.05
CA LYS A 281 4.65 2.20 -14.86
C LYS A 281 3.82 2.35 -13.60
N PHE A 282 2.92 1.40 -13.33
CA PHE A 282 2.15 1.38 -12.09
C PHE A 282 3.04 1.06 -10.88
N MET A 283 3.98 0.12 -11.01
CA MET A 283 4.97 -0.19 -9.98
C MET A 283 5.79 1.04 -9.58
N ALA A 284 6.07 1.95 -10.51
CA ALA A 284 6.86 3.15 -10.26
C ALA A 284 6.27 4.06 -9.16
N PHE A 285 4.94 4.04 -8.94
CA PHE A 285 4.32 4.75 -7.82
C PHE A 285 4.75 4.21 -6.44
N PHE A 286 5.15 2.93 -6.35
CA PHE A 286 5.55 2.27 -5.11
C PHE A 286 7.06 2.01 -5.01
N ASN A 287 7.81 2.05 -6.12
CA ASN A 287 9.24 1.70 -6.12
C ASN A 287 10.10 2.70 -5.37
N ASP A 288 9.60 3.91 -5.18
CA ASP A 288 10.32 4.97 -4.47
C ASP A 288 10.04 5.02 -2.96
N THR A 289 9.32 4.05 -2.43
CA THR A 289 9.11 3.94 -0.98
C THR A 289 10.41 3.57 -0.28
N ARG A 290 10.59 4.09 0.95
CA ARG A 290 11.83 4.00 1.74
C ARG A 290 12.07 2.67 2.42
N ASP A 291 11.17 1.72 2.31
CA ASP A 291 11.33 0.45 2.97
C ASP A 291 12.58 -0.29 2.50
N GLU A 292 13.25 -0.84 3.46
CA GLU A 292 14.44 -1.68 3.30
C GLU A 292 14.14 -3.04 3.92
N ASP A 293 14.72 -4.10 3.35
CA ASP A 293 14.60 -5.44 3.89
C ASP A 293 15.54 -5.59 5.11
N THR A 294 15.12 -5.00 6.23
CA THR A 294 15.88 -4.97 7.48
C THR A 294 15.08 -5.52 8.64
N TYR A 295 15.78 -6.01 9.67
CA TYR A 295 15.18 -6.49 10.90
C TYR A 295 14.26 -5.46 11.58
N ALA A 296 14.58 -4.18 11.45
CA ALA A 296 13.86 -3.09 12.08
C ALA A 296 12.58 -2.68 11.35
N ASP A 297 12.33 -3.19 10.14
CA ASP A 297 11.11 -2.92 9.35
C ASP A 297 10.92 -1.42 9.01
N TYR A 298 12.02 -0.74 8.70
CA TYR A 298 11.97 0.68 8.33
C TYR A 298 11.20 0.93 7.01
N PRO A 299 10.58 2.14 6.82
CA PRO A 299 10.37 3.22 7.80
C PRO A 299 9.28 2.86 8.80
N LYS A 300 9.35 3.44 9.98
CA LYS A 300 8.38 3.20 11.04
C LYS A 300 8.00 4.47 11.79
N LEU A 301 6.76 4.55 12.23
CA LEU A 301 6.26 5.60 13.09
C LEU A 301 6.51 5.22 14.55
N ARG A 302 7.16 6.09 15.31
CA ARG A 302 7.45 5.93 16.74
C ARG A 302 6.29 6.44 17.57
N GLU A 303 5.82 5.63 18.50
CA GLU A 303 4.65 5.90 19.33
C GLU A 303 5.07 6.44 20.70
N PHE A 304 5.04 7.76 20.85
CA PHE A 304 5.35 8.41 22.13
C PHE A 304 4.17 8.34 23.09
N ASN A 305 4.45 8.10 24.38
CA ASN A 305 3.44 8.22 25.43
C ASN A 305 3.05 9.71 25.69
N ASP A 306 2.01 9.95 26.46
CA ASP A 306 1.44 11.29 26.70
C ASP A 306 2.47 12.32 27.19
N SER A 307 3.39 11.91 28.07
CA SER A 307 4.46 12.78 28.58
C SER A 307 5.42 13.18 27.46
N MET A 308 5.84 12.21 26.66
CA MET A 308 6.74 12.44 25.51
C MET A 308 6.05 13.23 24.40
N GLN A 309 4.76 13.02 24.17
CA GLN A 309 3.98 13.83 23.23
C GLN A 309 3.90 15.30 23.68
N THR A 310 3.73 15.55 24.96
CA THR A 310 3.75 16.90 25.54
C THR A 310 5.13 17.54 25.39
N GLU A 311 6.20 16.78 25.64
CA GLU A 311 7.58 17.23 25.44
C GLU A 311 7.87 17.54 23.96
N LEU A 312 7.46 16.65 23.05
CA LEU A 312 7.56 16.86 21.60
C LEU A 312 6.81 18.12 21.16
N ALA A 313 5.57 18.28 21.58
CA ALA A 313 4.77 19.47 21.25
C ALA A 313 5.43 20.77 21.72
N THR A 314 6.02 20.76 22.92
CA THR A 314 6.77 21.89 23.48
C THR A 314 8.02 22.22 22.64
N LEU A 315 8.82 21.20 22.32
CA LEU A 315 10.00 21.32 21.48
C LEU A 315 9.65 21.88 20.09
N ILE A 316 8.66 21.31 19.42
CA ILE A 316 8.26 21.70 18.06
C ILE A 316 7.68 23.12 18.05
N SER A 317 6.88 23.48 19.07
CA SER A 317 6.35 24.84 19.23
C SER A 317 7.48 25.86 19.41
N TRP A 318 8.48 25.53 20.22
CA TRP A 318 9.64 26.40 20.42
C TRP A 318 10.43 26.60 19.11
N VAL A 319 10.71 25.52 18.36
CA VAL A 319 11.41 25.62 17.08
C VAL A 319 10.60 26.42 16.07
N LYS A 320 9.30 26.23 16.01
CA LYS A 320 8.41 27.01 15.12
C LYS A 320 8.47 28.50 15.43
N GLN A 321 8.45 28.89 16.70
CA GLN A 321 8.43 30.29 17.15
C GLN A 321 9.79 30.97 17.02
N ASN A 322 10.89 30.26 17.27
CA ASN A 322 12.23 30.84 17.37
C ASN A 322 13.08 30.63 16.11
N VAL A 323 12.71 29.69 15.21
CA VAL A 323 13.46 29.36 14.02
C VAL A 323 12.58 29.44 12.76
N SER A 324 11.76 28.42 12.49
CA SER A 324 10.81 28.42 11.36
C SER A 324 9.83 27.23 11.41
N ASP A 325 8.69 27.38 10.74
CA ASP A 325 7.72 26.31 10.55
C ASP A 325 8.30 25.10 9.78
N LYS A 326 9.12 25.41 8.74
CA LYS A 326 9.80 24.37 7.95
C LYS A 326 10.70 23.50 8.84
N LYS A 327 11.53 24.12 9.68
CA LYS A 327 12.47 23.40 10.55
C LYS A 327 11.75 22.61 11.65
N ALA A 328 10.64 23.15 12.15
CA ALA A 328 9.79 22.43 13.09
C ALA A 328 9.21 21.15 12.49
N LYS A 329 8.72 21.18 11.23
CA LYS A 329 8.21 20.02 10.52
C LYS A 329 9.30 18.99 10.26
N GLU A 330 10.49 19.40 9.82
CA GLU A 330 11.63 18.51 9.60
C GLU A 330 12.03 17.77 10.88
N LEU A 331 12.14 18.50 12.01
CA LEU A 331 12.48 17.90 13.31
C LEU A 331 11.38 16.97 13.82
N TYR A 332 10.11 17.35 13.67
CA TYR A 332 8.99 16.48 14.02
C TYR A 332 9.05 15.17 13.25
N GLY A 333 9.17 15.23 11.92
CA GLY A 333 9.27 14.04 11.07
C GLY A 333 10.42 13.15 11.49
N PHE A 334 11.63 13.72 11.66
CA PHE A 334 12.81 12.94 12.06
C PHE A 334 12.66 12.30 13.45
N LEU A 335 12.12 13.00 14.44
CA LEU A 335 11.88 12.43 15.77
C LEU A 335 10.85 11.31 15.75
N LYS A 336 9.82 11.43 14.89
CA LYS A 336 8.74 10.44 14.78
C LYS A 336 9.13 9.22 13.95
N THR A 337 10.04 9.34 13.00
CA THR A 337 10.30 8.27 12.03
C THR A 337 11.78 7.90 11.86
N TRP A 338 12.70 8.74 12.33
CA TRP A 338 14.15 8.71 12.02
C TRP A 338 14.48 8.96 10.54
N GLU A 339 13.49 9.41 9.78
CA GLU A 339 13.66 9.67 8.36
C GLU A 339 13.81 11.18 8.03
N PRO A 340 14.54 11.52 6.98
CA PRO A 340 15.24 10.65 6.04
C PRO A 340 16.65 10.28 6.53
N SER A 341 16.92 8.99 6.73
CA SER A 341 18.24 8.48 7.07
C SER A 341 18.75 7.53 5.98
N TYR A 342 20.06 7.34 5.88
CA TYR A 342 20.67 6.32 5.02
C TYR A 342 20.89 5.06 5.84
N ASN A 343 20.19 3.98 5.51
CA ASN A 343 20.46 2.70 6.15
C ASN A 343 21.87 2.23 5.82
N SER A 344 22.56 1.62 6.79
CA SER A 344 23.95 1.18 6.63
C SER A 344 24.11 0.06 5.59
N LEU A 345 23.06 -0.66 5.26
CA LEU A 345 23.06 -1.69 4.21
C LEU A 345 23.35 -1.14 2.79
N VAL A 346 23.19 0.15 2.55
CA VAL A 346 23.50 0.76 1.23
C VAL A 346 24.99 1.05 1.04
N CYS A 347 25.83 0.77 2.05
CA CYS A 347 27.29 0.86 1.91
C CYS A 347 27.83 -0.23 1.00
N ASP A 348 28.97 0.04 0.37
CA ASP A 348 29.69 -0.89 -0.50
C ASP A 348 31.22 -0.77 -0.38
N SER A 349 31.95 -1.47 -1.26
CA SER A 349 33.43 -1.42 -1.36
C SER A 349 34.13 -1.76 -0.03
N PHE A 350 33.77 -2.90 0.54
CA PHE A 350 34.23 -3.35 1.85
C PHE A 350 35.68 -3.82 1.85
N THR A 351 36.45 -3.40 2.87
CA THR A 351 37.75 -3.95 3.24
C THR A 351 37.81 -4.04 4.77
N ASN A 352 38.06 -5.21 5.34
CA ASN A 352 37.98 -5.47 6.77
C ASN A 352 36.66 -4.92 7.41
N SER A 353 35.63 -4.89 6.63
CA SER A 353 34.26 -4.50 6.99
C SER A 353 33.30 -5.40 6.21
N GLU A 354 32.10 -5.51 6.65
CA GLU A 354 31.06 -6.31 6.00
C GLU A 354 29.68 -5.79 6.37
N LEU A 355 28.68 -6.26 5.65
CA LEU A 355 27.31 -6.22 6.15
C LEU A 355 27.07 -7.49 6.97
N SER A 356 27.08 -7.37 8.29
CA SER A 356 26.70 -8.47 9.19
C SER A 356 25.27 -8.90 8.87
N ASP A 357 25.06 -10.20 8.68
CA ASP A 357 23.81 -10.79 8.22
C ASP A 357 23.23 -10.13 6.94
N THR A 358 24.07 -9.50 6.12
CA THR A 358 23.71 -8.68 4.95
C THR A 358 22.90 -7.41 5.27
N LYS A 359 22.72 -7.07 6.55
CA LYS A 359 21.81 -6.01 7.01
C LYS A 359 22.51 -4.82 7.64
N TRP A 360 23.62 -5.03 8.39
CA TRP A 360 24.24 -4.00 9.22
C TRP A 360 25.72 -3.86 8.94
N LEU A 361 26.18 -2.61 8.78
CA LEU A 361 27.58 -2.31 8.58
C LEU A 361 28.40 -2.59 9.85
N ALA A 362 29.25 -3.60 9.80
CA ALA A 362 30.19 -3.94 10.85
C ALA A 362 31.64 -3.59 10.47
N PHE A 363 32.35 -2.95 11.38
CA PHE A 363 33.78 -2.60 11.22
C PHE A 363 34.67 -3.47 12.07
N ARG A 364 35.76 -3.95 11.44
CA ARG A 364 36.92 -4.63 12.05
C ARG A 364 38.09 -3.67 12.08
N ASN A 365 39.23 -4.11 12.62
CA ASN A 365 40.43 -3.28 12.59
C ASN A 365 40.89 -3.01 11.14
N ASN A 366 41.33 -1.76 10.87
CA ASN A 366 41.67 -1.24 9.53
C ASN A 366 40.54 -1.43 8.49
N ALA A 367 39.31 -1.21 8.93
CA ALA A 367 38.13 -1.30 8.07
C ALA A 367 38.02 -0.10 7.12
N VAL A 368 37.48 -0.36 5.93
CA VAL A 368 37.10 0.64 4.93
C VAL A 368 35.77 0.24 4.30
N CYS A 369 34.86 1.20 4.10
CA CYS A 369 33.70 1.04 3.23
C CYS A 369 33.32 2.38 2.61
N ARG A 370 32.38 2.36 1.67
CA ARG A 370 31.91 3.56 0.95
C ARG A 370 30.39 3.71 1.09
N LEU A 371 29.96 4.97 1.35
CA LEU A 371 28.58 5.42 1.21
C LEU A 371 28.53 6.41 0.04
N LYS A 372 27.74 6.14 -1.01
CA LYS A 372 27.74 6.86 -2.28
C LYS A 372 26.79 8.06 -2.30
N ASN A 373 27.17 9.06 -3.10
CA ASN A 373 26.30 10.12 -3.61
C ASN A 373 25.60 10.93 -2.52
N ILE A 374 26.31 11.31 -1.46
CA ILE A 374 25.76 12.10 -0.36
C ILE A 374 25.94 13.58 -0.66
N ASP A 375 24.84 14.32 -0.76
CA ASP A 375 24.89 15.78 -0.81
C ASP A 375 25.14 16.34 0.59
N LEU A 376 26.31 16.96 0.78
CA LEU A 376 26.74 17.60 2.03
C LEU A 376 26.48 19.11 2.05
N THR A 377 25.80 19.66 1.05
CA THR A 377 25.50 21.09 0.98
C THR A 377 24.65 21.52 2.18
N GLY A 378 25.23 22.37 3.06
CA GLY A 378 24.58 22.85 4.28
C GLY A 378 24.49 21.82 5.42
N LYS A 379 25.00 20.59 5.25
CA LYS A 379 24.93 19.52 6.24
C LYS A 379 26.24 19.45 7.01
N ASN A 380 26.29 20.02 8.21
CA ASN A 380 27.49 20.15 9.05
C ASN A 380 27.49 19.21 10.27
N VAL A 381 26.51 18.34 10.37
CA VAL A 381 26.40 17.34 11.44
C VAL A 381 25.97 16.01 10.85
N LEU A 382 26.60 14.96 11.31
CA LEU A 382 26.16 13.59 11.11
C LEU A 382 25.57 13.05 12.42
N ILE A 383 24.32 12.65 12.40
CA ILE A 383 23.69 11.83 13.42
C ILE A 383 23.73 10.39 12.93
N TYR A 384 24.15 9.47 13.78
CA TYR A 384 24.25 8.04 13.44
C TYR A 384 23.77 7.16 14.59
N ARG A 385 23.22 6.00 14.24
CA ARG A 385 22.79 5.02 15.20
C ARG A 385 23.72 3.81 15.19
N LEU A 386 24.16 3.44 16.38
CA LEU A 386 24.86 2.17 16.62
C LEU A 386 23.83 1.07 16.92
N LEU A 387 24.09 -0.14 16.46
CA LEU A 387 23.25 -1.30 16.78
C LEU A 387 23.52 -1.81 18.18
N SER A 388 24.79 -1.76 18.61
CA SER A 388 25.25 -2.20 19.91
C SER A 388 26.32 -1.27 20.47
N ILE A 389 26.57 -1.37 21.77
CA ILE A 389 27.65 -0.64 22.44
C ILE A 389 28.98 -1.24 22.00
N PRO A 390 29.94 -0.46 21.46
CA PRO A 390 31.26 -0.97 21.11
C PRO A 390 31.99 -1.49 22.35
N GLU A 391 32.47 -2.72 22.33
CA GLU A 391 33.22 -3.30 23.44
C GLU A 391 34.60 -2.66 23.63
N LYS A 392 35.21 -2.17 22.56
CA LYS A 392 36.55 -1.58 22.54
C LYS A 392 36.52 -0.23 21.80
N SER A 393 37.23 0.76 22.36
CA SER A 393 37.40 2.08 21.76
C SER A 393 38.23 2.01 20.49
N GLY A 394 37.84 2.80 19.48
CA GLY A 394 38.55 2.90 18.21
C GLY A 394 38.35 4.28 17.56
N ILE A 395 38.99 4.51 16.42
CA ILE A 395 38.94 5.76 15.67
C ILE A 395 38.19 5.50 14.37
N TRP A 396 37.10 6.22 14.17
CA TRP A 396 36.34 6.26 12.93
C TRP A 396 36.56 7.60 12.23
N GLN A 397 36.93 7.56 10.93
CA GLN A 397 37.13 8.76 10.12
C GLN A 397 36.27 8.70 8.86
N ILE A 398 35.85 9.86 8.40
CA ILE A 398 35.07 10.04 7.18
C ILE A 398 35.88 10.87 6.21
N HIS A 399 36.22 10.31 5.05
CA HIS A 399 36.97 10.94 3.98
C HIS A 399 36.09 11.23 2.77
N LEU A 400 36.39 12.28 2.00
CA LEU A 400 35.69 12.60 0.76
C LEU A 400 36.32 11.85 -0.43
N ASP A 401 35.47 11.20 -1.22
CA ASP A 401 35.69 10.62 -2.53
C ASP A 401 36.71 9.49 -2.63
N ASN A 402 37.75 9.48 -1.80
CA ASN A 402 38.74 8.40 -1.73
C ASN A 402 39.43 8.35 -0.35
N ILE A 403 40.09 7.22 -0.07
CA ILE A 403 40.74 6.98 1.24
C ILE A 403 41.79 8.00 1.65
N ASN A 404 42.44 8.67 0.68
CA ASN A 404 43.41 9.74 0.90
C ASN A 404 42.78 11.13 0.77
N GLY A 405 41.47 11.20 0.57
CA GLY A 405 40.73 12.44 0.46
C GLY A 405 40.67 13.23 1.78
N PRO A 406 40.19 14.48 1.73
CA PRO A 406 40.04 15.29 2.93
C PRO A 406 39.21 14.59 4.00
N VAL A 407 39.70 14.59 5.25
CA VAL A 407 38.93 14.07 6.40
C VAL A 407 37.92 15.12 6.84
N VAL A 408 36.66 14.82 6.78
CA VAL A 408 35.54 15.70 7.18
C VAL A 408 35.03 15.44 8.58
N ALA A 409 35.32 14.27 9.15
CA ALA A 409 35.03 13.96 10.55
C ALA A 409 36.01 12.92 11.11
N THR A 410 36.27 13.05 12.42
CA THR A 410 37.00 12.03 13.19
C THR A 410 36.27 11.79 14.51
N VAL A 411 35.87 10.55 14.75
CA VAL A 411 35.19 10.09 15.96
C VAL A 411 36.11 9.16 16.74
N ASN A 412 36.39 9.51 17.98
CA ASN A 412 37.07 8.63 18.91
C ASN A 412 36.00 7.94 19.78
N PHE A 413 35.70 6.71 19.48
CA PHE A 413 34.79 5.94 20.32
C PHE A 413 35.39 5.73 21.69
N LYS A 414 34.64 6.07 22.74
CA LYS A 414 34.95 5.80 24.13
C LYS A 414 33.82 4.95 24.68
N THR A 415 34.04 3.67 24.82
CA THR A 415 33.07 2.67 25.27
C THR A 415 32.28 3.13 26.50
N ALA A 416 32.95 3.72 27.49
CA ALA A 416 32.33 4.21 28.72
C ALA A 416 31.36 5.39 28.53
N ALA A 417 31.39 6.08 27.37
CA ALA A 417 30.51 7.21 27.06
C ALA A 417 29.23 6.79 26.31
N ILE A 418 29.17 5.53 25.85
CA ILE A 418 28.03 5.01 25.07
C ILE A 418 27.31 3.99 25.95
N THR A 419 26.01 4.15 26.07
CA THR A 419 25.14 3.24 26.84
C THR A 419 23.94 2.85 25.97
N GLU A 420 23.18 1.85 26.35
CA GLU A 420 21.93 1.46 25.67
C GLU A 420 20.95 2.63 25.53
N LYS A 421 21.03 3.64 26.41
CA LYS A 421 20.20 4.86 26.37
C LYS A 421 20.77 5.94 25.44
N SER A 422 21.91 5.70 24.80
CA SER A 422 22.61 6.69 23.98
C SER A 422 23.25 6.06 22.74
N LEU A 423 22.58 5.12 22.11
CA LEU A 423 23.05 4.48 20.87
C LEU A 423 23.01 5.43 19.66
N ILE A 424 22.20 6.48 19.70
CA ILE A 424 22.22 7.53 18.68
C ILE A 424 23.17 8.62 19.15
N GLN A 425 24.12 8.96 18.29
CA GLN A 425 25.21 9.91 18.53
C GLN A 425 25.27 10.97 17.45
N GLU A 426 25.93 12.10 17.72
CA GLU A 426 26.26 13.10 16.69
C GLU A 426 27.76 13.33 16.59
N THR A 427 28.22 13.68 15.38
CA THR A 427 29.57 14.21 15.15
C THR A 427 29.50 15.41 14.21
N PRO A 428 30.28 16.49 14.48
CA PRO A 428 30.40 17.59 13.53
C PRO A 428 31.10 17.14 12.24
N LEU A 429 30.65 17.70 11.12
CA LEU A 429 31.29 17.53 9.82
C LEU A 429 31.94 18.87 9.42
N ALA A 430 33.14 18.80 8.81
CA ALA A 430 33.74 19.94 8.19
C ALA A 430 32.81 20.48 7.07
N PRO A 431 32.59 21.81 6.98
CA PRO A 431 31.74 22.40 5.95
C PRO A 431 32.14 21.96 4.55
N THR A 432 31.25 21.30 3.86
CA THR A 432 31.48 20.74 2.52
C THR A 432 30.24 21.02 1.65
N LYS A 433 30.46 21.20 0.33
CA LYS A 433 29.37 21.46 -0.63
C LYS A 433 29.40 20.42 -1.74
N GLY A 434 28.23 20.06 -2.21
CA GLY A 434 28.07 19.16 -3.34
C GLY A 434 27.90 17.69 -2.94
N VAL A 435 27.78 16.87 -3.95
CA VAL A 435 27.57 15.42 -3.82
C VAL A 435 28.93 14.71 -3.81
N HIS A 436 29.17 13.91 -2.79
CA HIS A 436 30.42 13.19 -2.56
C HIS A 436 30.18 11.71 -2.25
N ASN A 437 31.16 10.87 -2.56
CA ASN A 437 31.27 9.55 -1.97
C ASN A 437 31.98 9.69 -0.62
N LEU A 438 31.40 9.12 0.43
CA LEU A 438 32.01 9.13 1.75
C LEU A 438 32.74 7.79 1.96
N ILE A 439 34.03 7.88 2.26
CA ILE A 439 34.82 6.71 2.59
C ILE A 439 34.97 6.68 4.11
N PHE A 440 34.37 5.67 4.72
CA PHE A 440 34.48 5.41 6.14
C PHE A 440 35.70 4.54 6.40
N THR A 441 36.55 4.96 7.33
CA THR A 441 37.70 4.17 7.79
C THR A 441 37.61 3.97 9.29
N TYR A 442 37.95 2.78 9.77
CA TYR A 442 37.99 2.49 11.21
C TYR A 442 39.30 1.80 11.59
N SER A 443 39.91 2.25 12.68
CA SER A 443 41.13 1.65 13.22
C SER A 443 41.03 1.39 14.73
N ASN A 444 41.49 0.21 15.16
CA ASN A 444 41.50 -0.17 16.55
C ASN A 444 42.61 -1.21 16.82
N SER A 445 43.75 -0.75 17.25
CA SER A 445 44.94 -1.60 17.52
C SER A 445 44.76 -2.56 18.71
N SER A 446 43.71 -2.42 19.50
CA SER A 446 43.40 -3.33 20.60
C SER A 446 42.70 -4.61 20.16
N LEU A 447 42.17 -4.66 18.94
CA LEU A 447 41.59 -5.86 18.35
C LEU A 447 42.70 -6.80 17.89
N LYS A 448 42.70 -8.02 18.45
CA LYS A 448 43.72 -9.02 18.14
C LYS A 448 43.25 -10.01 17.08
N ASP A 449 41.96 -10.31 17.07
CA ASP A 449 41.35 -11.15 16.04
C ASP A 449 40.98 -10.27 14.82
N PRO A 450 41.49 -10.58 13.64
CA PRO A 450 41.13 -9.84 12.42
C PRO A 450 39.66 -9.96 12.01
N LEU A 451 38.93 -10.93 12.53
CA LEU A 451 37.51 -11.15 12.27
C LEU A 451 36.59 -10.57 13.37
N GLU A 452 37.18 -9.97 14.44
CA GLU A 452 36.40 -9.37 15.52
C GLU A 452 35.70 -8.08 15.05
N ASN A 453 34.36 -8.06 15.09
CA ASN A 453 33.56 -6.87 14.83
C ASN A 453 33.63 -5.93 16.04
N ALA A 454 34.07 -4.68 15.82
CA ALA A 454 34.28 -3.70 16.86
C ALA A 454 33.10 -2.74 17.05
N VAL A 455 32.46 -2.35 15.98
CA VAL A 455 31.31 -1.43 15.97
C VAL A 455 30.39 -1.78 14.82
N THR A 456 29.07 -1.69 15.07
CA THR A 456 28.05 -1.96 14.07
C THR A 456 27.11 -0.78 13.98
N PHE A 457 26.88 -0.31 12.75
CA PHE A 457 26.00 0.82 12.44
C PHE A 457 24.67 0.35 11.87
N ASP A 458 23.64 1.08 12.23
CA ASP A 458 22.29 0.88 11.73
C ASP A 458 21.96 1.88 10.59
N TRP A 459 22.05 3.19 10.89
CA TRP A 459 21.77 4.25 9.89
C TRP A 459 22.57 5.52 10.13
N PHE A 460 22.59 6.41 9.11
CA PHE A 460 23.29 7.68 9.07
C PHE A 460 22.33 8.80 8.63
N TYR A 461 22.31 9.94 9.33
CA TYR A 461 21.51 11.10 8.98
C TYR A 461 22.38 12.37 8.93
N PHE A 462 22.53 12.93 7.73
CA PHE A 462 23.31 14.14 7.49
C PHE A 462 22.40 15.36 7.59
N THR A 463 22.72 16.31 8.47
CA THR A 463 21.84 17.43 8.80
C THR A 463 22.63 18.69 9.20
N GLU A 464 21.89 19.76 9.44
CA GLU A 464 22.40 20.94 10.13
C GLU A 464 22.47 20.71 11.64
N PRO A 465 23.26 21.50 12.41
CA PRO A 465 23.20 21.48 13.86
C PRO A 465 21.79 21.75 14.38
N PHE A 466 21.49 21.24 15.59
CA PHE A 466 20.21 21.58 16.24
C PHE A 466 19.99 23.10 16.25
N PRO A 467 18.84 23.59 15.75
CA PRO A 467 18.68 25.00 15.40
C PRO A 467 18.43 25.92 16.60
N GLY A 468 18.67 27.21 16.44
CA GLY A 468 18.33 28.24 17.43
C GLY A 468 19.35 28.41 18.57
N ALA A 469 20.64 28.15 18.32
CA ALA A 469 21.69 28.23 19.34
C ALA A 469 21.80 29.59 20.05
N ASP A 470 21.31 30.66 19.43
CA ASP A 470 21.26 32.04 19.95
C ASP A 470 19.97 32.36 20.73
N LYS A 471 19.03 31.41 20.84
CA LYS A 471 17.72 31.64 21.42
C LYS A 471 17.63 31.17 22.89
N VAL A 472 16.80 31.85 23.66
CA VAL A 472 16.50 31.49 25.06
C VAL A 472 15.83 30.11 25.07
N GLY A 473 16.27 29.24 25.98
CA GLY A 473 15.75 27.87 26.13
C GLY A 473 16.41 26.84 25.21
N TYR A 474 17.41 27.23 24.41
CA TYR A 474 18.12 26.32 23.50
C TYR A 474 18.65 25.05 24.18
N ALA A 475 19.30 25.20 25.35
CA ALA A 475 19.91 24.07 26.06
C ALA A 475 18.86 23.03 26.49
N ASP A 476 17.72 23.51 27.00
CA ASP A 476 16.63 22.63 27.43
C ASP A 476 16.00 21.93 26.22
N MET A 477 15.75 22.66 25.14
CA MET A 477 15.17 22.10 23.92
C MET A 477 16.12 21.12 23.21
N LYS A 478 17.43 21.38 23.22
CA LYS A 478 18.42 20.41 22.73
C LYS A 478 18.44 19.14 23.60
N THR A 479 18.27 19.27 24.92
CA THR A 479 18.16 18.13 25.85
C THR A 479 16.90 17.32 25.54
N SER A 480 15.75 17.95 25.38
CA SER A 480 14.51 17.30 24.99
C SER A 480 14.62 16.60 23.64
N PHE A 481 15.25 17.22 22.64
CA PHE A 481 15.51 16.59 21.35
C PHE A 481 16.27 15.28 21.50
N TRP A 482 17.37 15.25 22.25
CA TRP A 482 18.16 14.05 22.47
C TRP A 482 17.46 13.00 23.33
N HIS A 483 16.68 13.41 24.32
CA HIS A 483 15.85 12.52 25.12
C HIS A 483 14.83 11.80 24.23
N LEU A 484 14.07 12.54 23.42
CA LEU A 484 13.07 11.99 22.51
C LEU A 484 13.73 11.12 21.41
N LEU A 485 14.86 11.56 20.87
CA LEU A 485 15.55 10.81 19.80
C LEU A 485 16.03 9.44 20.27
N ASN A 486 16.61 9.35 21.48
CA ASN A 486 17.10 8.11 22.06
C ASN A 486 16.03 7.30 22.81
N ALA A 487 14.78 7.78 22.89
CA ALA A 487 13.73 7.07 23.60
C ALA A 487 13.46 5.70 22.94
N ASN A 488 13.47 4.65 23.74
CA ASN A 488 13.01 3.34 23.30
C ASN A 488 11.50 3.26 23.45
N VAL A 489 10.78 3.33 22.35
CA VAL A 489 9.32 3.36 22.29
C VAL A 489 8.80 2.36 21.28
N PRO A 490 7.54 1.88 21.41
CA PRO A 490 6.88 1.10 20.38
C PRO A 490 6.88 1.84 19.03
N SER A 491 6.79 1.10 17.96
CA SER A 491 6.71 1.68 16.61
C SER A 491 5.94 0.77 15.69
N VAL A 492 5.28 1.34 14.68
CA VAL A 492 4.53 0.64 13.64
C VAL A 492 5.16 0.89 12.27
N PRO A 493 5.33 -0.14 11.43
CA PRO A 493 5.79 0.03 10.04
C PRO A 493 4.80 0.88 9.25
N VAL A 494 5.31 1.89 8.55
CA VAL A 494 4.51 2.82 7.73
C VAL A 494 5.14 3.00 6.36
N MET A 495 4.41 3.55 5.40
CA MET A 495 5.01 3.96 4.12
C MET A 495 5.49 5.40 4.19
N MET A 496 6.63 5.63 3.53
CA MET A 496 7.19 6.96 3.25
C MET A 496 7.94 6.89 1.92
N ASP A 497 7.92 7.97 1.14
CA ASP A 497 8.71 8.06 -0.08
C ASP A 497 10.12 8.59 0.20
N ASN A 498 11.07 8.22 -0.65
CA ASN A 498 12.40 8.80 -0.65
C ASN A 498 12.34 10.29 -0.97
N PRO A 499 13.20 11.12 -0.35
CA PRO A 499 13.42 12.48 -0.84
C PRO A 499 14.03 12.45 -2.23
N THR A 500 13.94 13.56 -2.96
CA THR A 500 14.32 13.67 -4.38
C THR A 500 15.76 13.25 -4.68
N ASP A 501 16.68 13.47 -3.75
CA ASP A 501 18.09 13.08 -3.87
C ASP A 501 18.36 11.59 -3.66
N MET A 502 17.36 10.83 -3.25
CA MET A 502 17.40 9.38 -3.02
C MET A 502 16.44 8.58 -3.91
N HIS A 503 15.87 9.23 -4.93
CA HIS A 503 14.89 8.59 -5.85
C HIS A 503 15.45 7.37 -6.55
N ARG A 504 14.63 6.30 -6.62
CA ARG A 504 14.93 5.06 -7.34
C ARG A 504 14.33 5.08 -8.74
N ALA A 505 15.15 4.80 -9.76
CA ALA A 505 14.67 4.62 -11.11
C ALA A 505 13.93 3.28 -11.25
N THR A 506 12.79 3.28 -11.96
CA THR A 506 12.03 2.07 -12.25
C THR A 506 12.31 1.60 -13.67
N TYR A 507 12.43 0.28 -13.84
CA TYR A 507 12.70 -0.38 -15.11
C TYR A 507 11.68 -1.49 -15.36
N ILE A 508 11.43 -1.77 -16.63
CA ILE A 508 10.70 -2.97 -17.04
C ILE A 508 11.58 -4.18 -16.73
N PHE A 509 11.04 -5.19 -16.07
CA PHE A 509 11.77 -6.45 -15.85
C PHE A 509 11.41 -7.44 -16.96
N GLU A 510 12.41 -8.01 -17.63
CA GLU A 510 12.16 -9.03 -18.63
C GLU A 510 11.56 -10.30 -17.97
N ARG A 511 10.36 -10.66 -18.39
CA ARG A 511 9.61 -11.80 -17.83
C ARG A 511 9.50 -11.79 -16.31
N GLY A 512 9.39 -10.61 -15.71
CA GLY A 512 9.28 -10.45 -14.26
C GLY A 512 10.58 -10.64 -13.49
N ASN A 513 11.72 -10.84 -14.15
CA ASN A 513 13.00 -11.04 -13.48
C ASN A 513 13.65 -9.69 -13.13
N TRP A 514 13.67 -9.34 -11.85
CA TRP A 514 14.20 -8.08 -11.34
C TRP A 514 15.69 -7.83 -11.64
N MET A 515 16.47 -8.90 -11.87
CA MET A 515 17.88 -8.81 -12.24
C MET A 515 18.08 -8.41 -13.71
N VAL A 516 17.06 -8.61 -14.57
CA VAL A 516 17.16 -8.31 -16.01
C VAL A 516 16.30 -7.08 -16.33
N LYS A 517 16.95 -5.93 -16.29
CA LYS A 517 16.32 -4.61 -16.47
C LYS A 517 16.31 -4.20 -17.94
N GLY A 518 15.12 -3.93 -18.47
CA GLY A 518 14.89 -3.35 -19.80
C GLY A 518 14.83 -1.82 -19.75
N ASP A 519 13.86 -1.23 -20.47
CA ASP A 519 13.69 0.22 -20.56
C ASP A 519 13.30 0.84 -19.22
N LYS A 520 13.83 2.05 -18.95
CA LYS A 520 13.39 2.89 -17.83
C LYS A 520 11.98 3.39 -18.07
N VAL A 521 11.16 3.38 -17.03
CA VAL A 521 9.78 3.91 -17.07
C VAL A 521 9.54 4.90 -15.94
N GLU A 522 8.58 5.79 -16.17
CA GLU A 522 8.07 6.73 -15.18
C GLU A 522 6.67 6.30 -14.73
N ALA A 523 6.22 6.80 -13.57
CA ALA A 523 4.92 6.47 -13.00
C ALA A 523 3.76 6.87 -13.93
N ASP A 524 2.90 5.92 -14.28
CA ASP A 524 1.70 6.14 -15.11
C ASP A 524 0.68 5.00 -14.86
N VAL A 525 -0.54 5.19 -15.35
CA VAL A 525 -1.65 4.25 -15.20
C VAL A 525 -1.99 3.57 -16.54
N PRO A 526 -2.66 2.40 -16.53
CA PRO A 526 -3.09 1.74 -17.75
C PRO A 526 -3.98 2.62 -18.63
N LYS A 527 -3.68 2.66 -19.93
CA LYS A 527 -4.38 3.51 -20.92
C LYS A 527 -5.79 3.03 -21.24
N SER A 528 -6.11 1.80 -20.91
CA SER A 528 -7.44 1.20 -21.07
C SER A 528 -8.47 1.65 -20.03
N LEU A 529 -8.02 2.32 -18.97
CA LEU A 529 -8.88 2.87 -17.92
C LEU A 529 -8.96 4.40 -18.02
N ASN A 530 -9.56 5.02 -16.99
CA ASN A 530 -9.65 6.47 -16.91
C ASN A 530 -8.26 7.15 -16.95
N PRO A 531 -8.14 8.35 -17.56
CA PRO A 531 -6.86 9.05 -17.62
C PRO A 531 -6.39 9.46 -16.22
N PHE A 532 -5.06 9.54 -16.05
CA PHE A 532 -4.48 10.11 -14.83
C PHE A 532 -4.91 11.58 -14.68
N PRO A 533 -5.30 12.05 -13.47
CA PRO A 533 -5.78 13.41 -13.27
C PRO A 533 -4.70 14.46 -13.64
N ALA A 534 -5.01 15.41 -14.49
CA ALA A 534 -4.04 16.33 -15.09
C ALA A 534 -3.27 17.21 -14.08
N ASN A 535 -3.86 17.48 -12.91
CA ASN A 535 -3.26 18.32 -11.86
C ASN A 535 -2.75 17.51 -10.67
N ALA A 536 -2.86 16.19 -10.69
CA ALA A 536 -2.40 15.33 -9.61
C ALA A 536 -0.86 15.17 -9.66
N PRO A 537 -0.18 15.05 -8.52
CA PRO A 537 1.24 14.76 -8.49
C PRO A 537 1.49 13.32 -8.98
N HIS A 538 2.57 13.10 -9.75
CA HIS A 538 2.96 11.76 -10.21
C HIS A 538 3.64 10.95 -9.10
N ASN A 539 2.90 10.71 -8.01
CA ASN A 539 3.29 9.91 -6.86
C ASN A 539 2.08 9.13 -6.32
N ARG A 540 2.21 8.48 -5.16
CA ARG A 540 1.13 7.68 -4.54
C ARG A 540 -0.14 8.49 -4.24
N LEU A 541 -0.03 9.80 -3.96
CA LEU A 541 -1.20 10.64 -3.75
C LEU A 541 -2.02 10.79 -5.04
N GLY A 542 -1.35 11.10 -6.16
CA GLY A 542 -2.05 11.16 -7.46
C GLY A 542 -2.59 9.80 -7.91
N LEU A 543 -1.90 8.70 -7.58
CA LEU A 543 -2.43 7.34 -7.78
C LEU A 543 -3.72 7.12 -6.98
N ALA A 544 -3.75 7.52 -5.72
CA ALA A 544 -4.94 7.41 -4.86
C ALA A 544 -6.12 8.23 -5.41
N GLU A 545 -5.86 9.44 -5.89
CA GLU A 545 -6.85 10.28 -6.57
C GLU A 545 -7.38 9.64 -7.88
N TRP A 546 -6.51 8.97 -8.64
CA TRP A 546 -6.90 8.23 -9.84
C TRP A 546 -7.78 7.03 -9.51
N ILE A 547 -7.42 6.25 -8.50
CA ILE A 547 -8.19 5.09 -8.03
C ILE A 547 -9.58 5.50 -7.53
N THR A 548 -9.67 6.60 -6.78
CA THR A 548 -10.92 7.08 -6.18
C THR A 548 -11.74 7.99 -7.11
N SER A 549 -11.25 8.22 -8.32
CA SER A 549 -11.99 9.00 -9.32
C SER A 549 -13.33 8.36 -9.66
N LYS A 550 -14.39 9.18 -9.77
CA LYS A 550 -15.70 8.72 -10.26
C LYS A 550 -15.67 8.13 -11.67
N GLN A 551 -14.60 8.40 -12.43
CA GLN A 551 -14.40 7.84 -13.76
C GLN A 551 -13.75 6.44 -13.73
N ASN A 552 -13.18 6.02 -12.58
CA ASN A 552 -12.62 4.69 -12.43
C ASN A 552 -13.76 3.66 -12.43
N PRO A 553 -13.76 2.72 -13.39
CA PRO A 553 -14.87 1.78 -13.53
C PRO A 553 -14.86 0.66 -12.49
N LEU A 554 -13.72 0.39 -11.84
CA LEU A 554 -13.50 -0.82 -11.03
C LEU A 554 -13.73 -0.58 -9.54
N THR A 555 -13.23 0.51 -8.99
CA THR A 555 -13.15 0.75 -7.54
C THR A 555 -14.51 0.63 -6.83
N ALA A 556 -15.53 1.30 -7.33
CA ALA A 556 -16.87 1.24 -6.74
C ALA A 556 -17.50 -0.16 -6.89
N ARG A 557 -17.37 -0.77 -8.07
CA ARG A 557 -17.88 -2.13 -8.34
C ARG A 557 -17.24 -3.16 -7.41
N THR A 558 -15.94 -3.07 -7.21
CA THR A 558 -15.20 -3.96 -6.31
C THR A 558 -15.75 -3.92 -4.89
N MET A 559 -15.91 -2.73 -4.32
CA MET A 559 -16.38 -2.60 -2.94
C MET A 559 -17.84 -3.03 -2.79
N VAL A 560 -18.70 -2.63 -3.71
CA VAL A 560 -20.12 -3.05 -3.71
C VAL A 560 -20.23 -4.57 -3.81
N ASN A 561 -19.46 -5.21 -4.69
CA ASN A 561 -19.47 -6.66 -4.85
C ASN A 561 -19.03 -7.40 -3.57
N ARG A 562 -18.01 -6.89 -2.88
CA ARG A 562 -17.52 -7.46 -1.61
C ARG A 562 -18.53 -7.28 -0.48
N VAL A 563 -19.14 -6.10 -0.35
CA VAL A 563 -20.21 -5.88 0.65
C VAL A 563 -21.40 -6.78 0.37
N TRP A 564 -21.77 -6.93 -0.90
CA TRP A 564 -22.85 -7.85 -1.29
C TRP A 564 -22.53 -9.30 -0.90
N GLU A 565 -21.32 -9.76 -1.17
CA GLU A 565 -20.87 -11.11 -0.77
C GLU A 565 -20.96 -11.31 0.75
N GLN A 566 -20.51 -10.34 1.54
CA GLN A 566 -20.59 -10.41 3.01
C GLN A 566 -22.02 -10.51 3.54
N LEU A 567 -23.00 -9.95 2.84
CA LEU A 567 -24.41 -9.97 3.26
C LEU A 567 -25.18 -11.17 2.71
N PHE A 568 -24.83 -11.64 1.51
CA PHE A 568 -25.61 -12.66 0.79
C PHE A 568 -24.84 -13.97 0.54
N GLY A 569 -23.56 -14.03 0.91
CA GLY A 569 -22.72 -15.23 0.80
C GLY A 569 -22.11 -15.46 -0.59
N THR A 570 -22.59 -14.74 -1.62
CA THR A 570 -22.03 -14.79 -2.98
C THR A 570 -22.13 -13.40 -3.58
N GLY A 571 -21.07 -12.91 -4.23
CA GLY A 571 -21.05 -11.59 -4.88
C GLY A 571 -22.01 -11.51 -6.06
N LEU A 572 -22.38 -10.31 -6.49
CA LEU A 572 -23.04 -10.07 -7.78
C LEU A 572 -22.21 -10.63 -8.94
N VAL A 573 -20.89 -10.54 -8.80
CA VAL A 573 -19.88 -11.25 -9.58
C VAL A 573 -19.24 -12.27 -8.64
N GLU A 574 -19.37 -13.55 -8.92
CA GLU A 574 -18.91 -14.63 -8.05
C GLU A 574 -17.39 -14.60 -7.85
N THR A 575 -16.63 -14.24 -8.88
CA THR A 575 -15.16 -14.07 -8.80
C THR A 575 -14.81 -12.72 -8.20
N LEU A 576 -14.71 -12.65 -6.86
CA LEU A 576 -14.50 -11.39 -6.11
C LEU A 576 -13.19 -10.65 -6.47
N GLU A 577 -12.18 -11.38 -6.92
CA GLU A 577 -10.84 -10.84 -7.23
C GLU A 577 -10.62 -10.64 -8.73
N ASP A 578 -11.57 -11.09 -9.57
CA ASP A 578 -11.47 -11.00 -11.02
C ASP A 578 -12.81 -10.66 -11.66
N MET A 579 -12.96 -9.38 -12.02
CA MET A 579 -14.05 -8.88 -12.84
C MET A 579 -13.66 -8.80 -14.33
N GLY A 580 -12.43 -9.23 -14.68
CA GLY A 580 -11.92 -9.23 -16.04
C GLY A 580 -12.60 -10.28 -16.95
N THR A 581 -12.03 -10.45 -18.12
CA THR A 581 -12.58 -11.31 -19.19
C THR A 581 -12.66 -12.79 -18.80
N GLN A 582 -11.86 -13.23 -17.82
CA GLN A 582 -11.88 -14.60 -17.30
C GLN A 582 -12.78 -14.77 -16.07
N GLY A 583 -13.21 -13.66 -15.47
CA GLY A 583 -14.11 -13.67 -14.33
C GLY A 583 -15.53 -14.09 -14.68
N ALA A 584 -16.32 -14.38 -13.63
CA ALA A 584 -17.75 -14.66 -13.77
C ALA A 584 -18.50 -13.42 -14.30
N LEU A 585 -19.57 -13.67 -15.05
CA LEU A 585 -20.46 -12.58 -15.46
C LEU A 585 -21.32 -12.13 -14.27
N PRO A 586 -21.62 -10.83 -14.15
CA PRO A 586 -22.51 -10.34 -13.10
C PRO A 586 -23.93 -10.90 -13.28
N THR A 587 -24.57 -11.25 -12.17
CA THR A 587 -25.97 -11.71 -12.16
C THR A 587 -26.93 -10.59 -12.57
N HIS A 588 -26.59 -9.36 -12.23
CA HIS A 588 -27.29 -8.14 -12.61
C HIS A 588 -26.27 -7.25 -13.35
N ARG A 589 -26.50 -7.04 -14.64
CA ARG A 589 -25.58 -6.30 -15.51
C ARG A 589 -25.80 -4.79 -15.47
N GLU A 590 -26.92 -4.41 -14.92
CA GLU A 590 -27.36 -3.03 -14.72
C GLU A 590 -26.58 -2.36 -13.60
#